data_5c65e540ce129f7cc365194aac7aa774
#
_entry.id   5c65e540ce129f7cc365194aac7aa774
#
_cell.length_a   1.000
_cell.length_b   1.000
_cell.length_c   1.000
_cell.angle_alpha   90.00
_cell.angle_beta   90.00
_cell.angle_gamma   90.00
#
_symmetry.space_group_name_H-M   'P 1'
#
loop_
_entity.id
_entity.type
_entity.pdbx_description
1 polymer ?
#
loop_
_entity_poly.entity_id
_entity_poly.type
_entity_poly.pdbx_seq_one_letter_code
_entity_poly.pdbx_strand_id
1 'polypeptide(L)'
;MNGLLAIALPILFASVPTPQEMRGPFPIMSVAYHEDGSVDYETLGREAQYVDDCGCPGVIWCQSNDAVDLLTTEEKHRSFEAVAKAVEGRKIVLAIGANGTNATEMLELATEVERVAERHPTSKIALIVRPPDNIRKEVELEAAWGELGKVMKRPVIFQTFGTHETPTPSVEMMVRLAKQYPLQFGYIKEEAAGWEANERMLRENAAKPDIKVVMSGWGGWQWLVQLRQFGSEGLVTERCAYAPLLAYIWRLHENRDRKGRIASAYAMYRLLVDQRNFVGMGGLRGYNLYMLTKAGVFKNLVSRDYKVLNVTEGGNFGVGREWRLAELELPESQRQELDCLYEDMMRFVGEDK
;
A
#
# COMPACT_ATOMS: atom_id res chain seq x y z
N MET A 1 6.13 -58.30 -9.40
CA MET A 1 6.84 -57.20 -8.72
C MET A 1 6.26 -55.89 -9.25
N ASN A 2 5.27 -55.33 -8.56
CA ASN A 2 4.64 -54.05 -8.93
C ASN A 2 5.36 -52.94 -8.15
N GLY A 3 6.24 -52.18 -8.84
CA GLY A 3 6.85 -50.99 -8.29
C GLY A 3 5.82 -49.86 -8.26
N LEU A 4 5.35 -49.50 -7.07
CA LEU A 4 4.66 -48.26 -6.84
C LEU A 4 5.65 -47.09 -7.03
N LEU A 5 5.51 -46.37 -8.14
CA LEU A 5 6.13 -45.04 -8.29
C LEU A 5 5.41 -44.09 -7.32
N ALA A 6 6.04 -43.74 -6.19
CA ALA A 6 5.62 -42.64 -5.34
C ALA A 6 5.91 -41.36 -6.11
N ILE A 7 4.88 -40.74 -6.69
CA ILE A 7 4.95 -39.37 -7.21
C ILE A 7 5.03 -38.47 -6.00
N ALA A 8 6.24 -38.02 -5.66
CA ALA A 8 6.42 -36.93 -4.70
C ALA A 8 5.83 -35.65 -5.32
N LEU A 9 4.62 -35.29 -4.91
CA LEU A 9 4.11 -33.95 -5.18
C LEU A 9 5.08 -32.94 -4.53
N PRO A 10 5.60 -31.96 -5.29
CA PRO A 10 6.41 -30.92 -4.69
C PRO A 10 5.54 -30.19 -3.66
N ILE A 11 5.97 -30.15 -2.41
CA ILE A 11 5.40 -29.28 -1.40
C ILE A 11 5.69 -27.86 -1.88
N LEU A 12 4.70 -27.21 -2.49
CA LEU A 12 4.78 -25.78 -2.82
C LEU A 12 4.83 -25.03 -1.50
N PHE A 13 6.02 -24.65 -1.09
CA PHE A 13 6.17 -23.66 0.00
C PHE A 13 5.57 -22.35 -0.47
N ALA A 14 4.76 -21.72 0.39
CA ALA A 14 4.21 -20.40 0.13
C ALA A 14 5.34 -19.43 -0.27
N SER A 15 5.16 -18.71 -1.37
CA SER A 15 6.17 -17.78 -1.88
C SER A 15 6.33 -16.60 -0.93
N VAL A 16 7.42 -16.56 -0.17
CA VAL A 16 7.75 -15.47 0.75
C VAL A 16 8.59 -14.44 0.01
N PRO A 17 8.15 -13.15 -0.03
CA PRO A 17 8.91 -12.11 -0.70
C PRO A 17 10.29 -11.91 -0.07
N THR A 18 11.31 -11.78 -0.92
CA THR A 18 12.67 -11.42 -0.51
C THR A 18 12.81 -9.92 -0.26
N PRO A 19 13.83 -9.45 0.49
CA PRO A 19 14.07 -8.01 0.65
C PRO A 19 14.23 -7.25 -0.66
N GLN A 20 14.78 -7.87 -1.70
CA GLN A 20 14.91 -7.25 -3.02
C GLN A 20 13.55 -7.04 -3.70
N GLU A 21 12.61 -7.98 -3.55
CA GLU A 21 11.26 -7.88 -4.10
C GLU A 21 10.39 -6.89 -3.33
N MET A 22 10.77 -6.53 -2.10
CA MET A 22 10.09 -5.53 -1.28
C MET A 22 10.54 -4.09 -1.58
N ARG A 23 11.38 -3.86 -2.60
CA ARG A 23 11.88 -2.53 -2.99
C ARG A 23 11.05 -1.97 -4.14
N GLY A 24 10.93 -0.64 -4.20
CA GLY A 24 10.24 0.10 -5.25
C GLY A 24 8.85 0.62 -4.86
N PRO A 25 8.04 1.07 -5.82
CA PRO A 25 6.71 1.60 -5.54
C PRO A 25 5.69 0.51 -5.22
N PHE A 26 4.96 0.74 -4.12
CA PHE A 26 3.83 -0.05 -3.64
C PHE A 26 2.60 0.88 -3.55
N PRO A 27 1.89 1.14 -4.64
CA PRO A 27 0.67 1.94 -4.59
C PRO A 27 -0.43 1.22 -3.82
N ILE A 28 -1.25 2.01 -3.11
CA ILE A 28 -2.38 1.51 -2.32
C ILE A 28 -3.62 1.48 -3.19
N MET A 29 -4.31 0.36 -3.17
CA MET A 29 -5.54 0.12 -3.92
C MET A 29 -6.72 0.88 -3.34
N SER A 30 -7.68 1.15 -4.20
CA SER A 30 -8.98 1.70 -3.86
C SER A 30 -10.03 0.60 -3.69
N VAL A 31 -11.02 0.83 -2.83
CA VAL A 31 -12.16 -0.09 -2.73
C VAL A 31 -13.07 0.08 -3.94
N ALA A 32 -13.28 -1.00 -4.69
CA ALA A 32 -14.23 -1.03 -5.79
C ALA A 32 -15.61 -1.47 -5.30
N TYR A 33 -16.66 -0.80 -5.77
CA TYR A 33 -18.04 -1.12 -5.43
C TYR A 33 -18.91 -1.30 -6.66
N HIS A 34 -19.95 -2.11 -6.53
CA HIS A 34 -21.09 -2.13 -7.44
C HIS A 34 -21.99 -0.91 -7.19
N GLU A 35 -22.97 -0.67 -8.07
CA GLU A 35 -23.91 0.44 -7.96
C GLU A 35 -24.75 0.40 -6.66
N ASP A 36 -24.97 -0.77 -6.09
CA ASP A 36 -25.66 -0.96 -4.81
C ASP A 36 -24.77 -0.75 -3.57
N GLY A 37 -23.48 -0.46 -3.78
CA GLY A 37 -22.49 -0.28 -2.73
C GLY A 37 -21.90 -1.58 -2.18
N SER A 38 -22.24 -2.75 -2.70
CA SER A 38 -21.54 -3.99 -2.38
C SER A 38 -20.14 -4.01 -3.00
N VAL A 39 -19.19 -4.74 -2.37
CA VAL A 39 -17.78 -4.77 -2.83
C VAL A 39 -17.66 -5.54 -4.14
N ASP A 40 -17.06 -4.92 -5.16
CA ASP A 40 -16.71 -5.56 -6.43
C ASP A 40 -15.33 -6.23 -6.34
N TYR A 41 -15.31 -7.46 -5.87
CA TYR A 41 -14.08 -8.25 -5.68
C TYR A 41 -13.35 -8.55 -6.99
N GLU A 42 -14.05 -8.62 -8.12
CA GLU A 42 -13.45 -8.82 -9.45
C GLU A 42 -12.64 -7.59 -9.84
N THR A 43 -13.21 -6.40 -9.65
CA THR A 43 -12.50 -5.14 -9.94
C THR A 43 -11.31 -4.93 -9.00
N LEU A 44 -11.39 -5.31 -7.72
CA LEU A 44 -10.22 -5.33 -6.84
C LEU A 44 -9.10 -6.21 -7.40
N GLY A 45 -9.41 -7.42 -7.84
CA GLY A 45 -8.42 -8.29 -8.48
C GLY A 45 -7.79 -7.65 -9.73
N ARG A 46 -8.60 -7.00 -10.58
CA ARG A 46 -8.10 -6.30 -11.78
C ARG A 46 -7.20 -5.10 -11.43
N GLU A 47 -7.49 -4.37 -10.36
CA GLU A 47 -6.63 -3.26 -9.92
C GLU A 47 -5.23 -3.75 -9.55
N ALA A 48 -5.12 -4.86 -8.79
CA ALA A 48 -3.83 -5.45 -8.46
C ALA A 48 -3.08 -5.94 -9.73
N GLN A 49 -3.78 -6.56 -10.67
CA GLN A 49 -3.21 -6.98 -11.94
C GLN A 49 -2.73 -5.79 -12.79
N TYR A 50 -3.51 -4.71 -12.83
CA TYR A 50 -3.13 -3.48 -13.52
C TYR A 50 -1.82 -2.90 -12.98
N VAL A 51 -1.63 -2.89 -11.67
CA VAL A 51 -0.39 -2.40 -11.04
C VAL A 51 0.82 -3.26 -11.44
N ASP A 52 0.65 -4.60 -11.48
CA ASP A 52 1.68 -5.55 -11.96
C ASP A 52 2.00 -5.32 -13.45
N ASP A 53 0.97 -5.18 -14.28
CA ASP A 53 1.10 -4.96 -15.73
C ASP A 53 1.79 -3.61 -16.04
N CYS A 54 1.66 -2.61 -15.17
CA CYS A 54 2.42 -1.35 -15.23
C CYS A 54 3.90 -1.52 -14.86
N GLY A 55 4.28 -2.62 -14.19
CA GLY A 55 5.64 -2.92 -13.77
C GLY A 55 6.01 -2.43 -12.38
N CYS A 56 5.03 -2.15 -11.51
CA CYS A 56 5.31 -1.92 -10.09
C CYS A 56 5.70 -3.24 -9.41
N PRO A 57 6.70 -3.24 -8.51
CA PRO A 57 7.13 -4.45 -7.80
C PRO A 57 6.14 -4.90 -6.72
N GLY A 58 5.28 -4.00 -6.24
CA GLY A 58 4.29 -4.34 -5.23
C GLY A 58 3.01 -3.51 -5.32
N VAL A 59 2.00 -3.95 -4.58
CA VAL A 59 0.72 -3.30 -4.41
C VAL A 59 0.24 -3.50 -2.97
N ILE A 60 -0.51 -2.56 -2.43
CA ILE A 60 -1.05 -2.66 -1.07
C ILE A 60 -2.57 -2.68 -1.12
N TRP A 61 -3.15 -3.65 -0.44
CA TRP A 61 -4.57 -3.74 -0.21
C TRP A 61 -4.94 -3.55 1.27
N CYS A 62 -6.08 -2.92 1.53
CA CYS A 62 -6.68 -2.77 2.86
C CYS A 62 -5.83 -1.99 3.88
N GLN A 63 -5.03 -1.03 3.41
CA GLN A 63 -4.42 -0.04 4.30
C GLN A 63 -5.43 1.07 4.64
N SER A 64 -5.13 1.90 5.65
CA SER A 64 -6.03 2.90 6.27
C SER A 64 -6.60 3.98 5.33
N ASN A 65 -6.17 4.06 4.09
CA ASN A 65 -6.72 4.98 3.10
C ASN A 65 -7.93 4.37 2.38
N ASP A 66 -8.73 5.21 1.78
CA ASP A 66 -9.87 4.83 0.95
C ASP A 66 -11.04 4.17 1.69
N ALA A 67 -11.23 4.55 2.96
CA ALA A 67 -12.37 4.14 3.77
C ALA A 67 -12.52 2.61 3.95
N VAL A 68 -11.40 1.87 3.98
CA VAL A 68 -11.39 0.42 4.22
C VAL A 68 -11.94 0.02 5.60
N ASP A 69 -12.02 0.94 6.53
CA ASP A 69 -12.69 0.79 7.83
C ASP A 69 -14.22 0.73 7.72
N LEU A 70 -14.81 1.13 6.58
CA LEU A 70 -16.23 0.91 6.25
C LEU A 70 -16.51 -0.51 5.73
N LEU A 71 -15.48 -1.32 5.51
CA LEU A 71 -15.64 -2.73 5.18
C LEU A 71 -15.91 -3.53 6.46
N THR A 72 -16.86 -4.44 6.38
CA THR A 72 -17.06 -5.46 7.43
C THR A 72 -15.87 -6.41 7.49
N THR A 73 -15.72 -7.13 8.60
CA THR A 73 -14.67 -8.16 8.71
C THR A 73 -14.80 -9.23 7.63
N GLU A 74 -16.04 -9.65 7.30
CA GLU A 74 -16.29 -10.61 6.22
C GLU A 74 -15.88 -10.05 4.85
N GLU A 75 -16.21 -8.79 4.54
CA GLU A 75 -15.79 -8.13 3.29
C GLU A 75 -14.27 -8.02 3.19
N LYS A 76 -13.59 -7.71 4.31
CA LYS A 76 -12.11 -7.72 4.36
C LYS A 76 -11.56 -9.12 4.04
N HIS A 77 -12.03 -10.16 4.72
CA HIS A 77 -11.57 -11.53 4.49
C HIS A 77 -11.79 -11.99 3.04
N ARG A 78 -12.99 -11.74 2.49
CA ARG A 78 -13.29 -12.06 1.09
C ARG A 78 -12.43 -11.28 0.11
N SER A 79 -12.12 -10.02 0.42
CA SER A 79 -11.24 -9.19 -0.40
C SER A 79 -9.80 -9.70 -0.38
N PHE A 80 -9.28 -10.16 0.77
CA PHE A 80 -7.95 -10.75 0.87
C PHE A 80 -7.81 -11.97 -0.05
N GLU A 81 -8.82 -12.87 -0.03
CA GLU A 81 -8.90 -14.00 -0.95
C GLU A 81 -8.92 -13.59 -2.42
N ALA A 82 -9.79 -12.62 -2.75
CA ALA A 82 -9.98 -12.21 -4.14
C ALA A 82 -8.69 -11.60 -4.73
N VAL A 83 -8.02 -10.72 -3.97
CA VAL A 83 -6.78 -10.08 -4.44
C VAL A 83 -5.62 -11.07 -4.44
N ALA A 84 -5.49 -11.94 -3.43
CA ALA A 84 -4.46 -12.98 -3.40
C ALA A 84 -4.58 -13.92 -4.60
N LYS A 85 -5.82 -14.39 -4.93
CA LYS A 85 -6.09 -15.20 -6.11
C LYS A 85 -5.74 -14.48 -7.40
N ALA A 86 -6.04 -13.20 -7.51
CA ALA A 86 -5.80 -12.42 -8.74
C ALA A 86 -4.31 -12.25 -9.06
N VAL A 87 -3.42 -12.34 -8.06
CA VAL A 87 -1.97 -12.22 -8.24
C VAL A 87 -1.23 -13.55 -8.19
N GLU A 88 -1.92 -14.68 -8.20
CA GLU A 88 -1.28 -16.00 -8.25
C GLU A 88 -0.35 -16.15 -9.46
N GLY A 89 0.87 -16.62 -9.20
CA GLY A 89 1.90 -16.81 -10.21
C GLY A 89 2.48 -15.51 -10.81
N ARG A 90 2.01 -14.34 -10.39
CA ARG A 90 2.54 -13.04 -10.82
C ARG A 90 3.80 -12.68 -10.06
N LYS A 91 4.53 -11.66 -10.55
CA LYS A 91 5.78 -11.22 -9.92
C LYS A 91 5.54 -10.23 -8.79
N ILE A 92 4.43 -9.54 -8.80
CA ILE A 92 4.08 -8.49 -7.85
C ILE A 92 3.99 -9.02 -6.40
N VAL A 93 4.45 -8.23 -5.45
CA VAL A 93 4.23 -8.48 -4.02
C VAL A 93 2.92 -7.82 -3.60
N LEU A 94 2.01 -8.59 -3.04
CA LEU A 94 0.79 -8.11 -2.41
C LEU A 94 1.01 -7.89 -0.92
N ALA A 95 1.06 -6.64 -0.46
CA ALA A 95 1.06 -6.34 0.96
C ALA A 95 -0.38 -6.10 1.43
N ILE A 96 -0.86 -6.89 2.38
CA ILE A 96 -2.22 -6.79 2.92
C ILE A 96 -2.18 -6.04 4.26
N GLY A 97 -3.07 -5.06 4.44
CA GLY A 97 -3.17 -4.28 5.66
C GLY A 97 -3.92 -5.01 6.76
N ALA A 98 -3.27 -5.17 7.91
CA ALA A 98 -3.90 -5.64 9.14
C ALA A 98 -4.01 -4.48 10.14
N ASN A 99 -4.75 -3.45 9.76
CA ASN A 99 -4.95 -2.26 10.58
C ASN A 99 -6.21 -2.46 11.44
N GLY A 100 -5.99 -2.64 12.74
CA GLY A 100 -7.05 -2.78 13.74
C GLY A 100 -7.19 -1.54 14.61
N THR A 101 -8.36 -1.36 15.20
CA THR A 101 -8.61 -0.35 16.24
C THR A 101 -7.88 -0.67 17.54
N ASN A 102 -7.49 -1.93 17.70
CA ASN A 102 -6.74 -2.46 18.84
C ASN A 102 -5.83 -3.62 18.41
N ALA A 103 -4.94 -4.04 19.31
CA ALA A 103 -3.97 -5.11 19.04
C ALA A 103 -4.62 -6.46 18.72
N THR A 104 -5.76 -6.78 19.33
CA THR A 104 -6.48 -8.03 19.09
C THR A 104 -7.01 -8.09 17.65
N GLU A 105 -7.70 -7.04 17.21
CA GLU A 105 -8.21 -6.94 15.84
C GLU A 105 -7.04 -7.00 14.81
N MET A 106 -5.93 -6.33 15.09
CA MET A 106 -4.71 -6.40 14.26
C MET A 106 -4.21 -7.85 14.13
N LEU A 107 -4.14 -8.59 15.23
CA LEU A 107 -3.65 -9.97 15.24
C LEU A 107 -4.63 -10.94 14.56
N GLU A 108 -5.94 -10.73 14.69
CA GLU A 108 -6.97 -11.51 13.99
C GLU A 108 -6.84 -11.32 12.47
N LEU A 109 -6.73 -10.09 12.00
CA LEU A 109 -6.52 -9.78 10.58
C LEU A 109 -5.18 -10.36 10.07
N ALA A 110 -4.10 -10.23 10.83
CA ALA A 110 -2.80 -10.79 10.47
C ALA A 110 -2.84 -12.33 10.37
N THR A 111 -3.56 -12.98 11.28
CA THR A 111 -3.78 -14.42 11.25
C THR A 111 -4.55 -14.84 9.98
N GLU A 112 -5.55 -14.07 9.58
CA GLU A 112 -6.28 -14.37 8.34
C GLU A 112 -5.39 -14.15 7.11
N VAL A 113 -4.52 -13.15 7.10
CA VAL A 113 -3.54 -12.97 6.00
C VAL A 113 -2.62 -14.19 5.86
N GLU A 114 -2.16 -14.78 6.99
CA GLU A 114 -1.38 -16.02 6.94
C GLU A 114 -2.18 -17.20 6.36
N ARG A 115 -3.45 -17.34 6.73
CA ARG A 115 -4.34 -18.39 6.18
C ARG A 115 -4.57 -18.21 4.67
N VAL A 116 -4.80 -16.96 4.23
CA VAL A 116 -4.93 -16.62 2.80
C VAL A 116 -3.66 -17.02 2.05
N ALA A 117 -2.51 -16.69 2.59
CA ALA A 117 -1.25 -17.03 1.94
C ALA A 117 -0.96 -18.54 1.91
N GLU A 118 -1.45 -19.31 2.87
CA GLU A 118 -1.39 -20.78 2.83
C GLU A 118 -2.31 -21.36 1.73
N ARG A 119 -3.47 -20.72 1.49
CA ARG A 119 -4.39 -21.11 0.39
C ARG A 119 -3.89 -20.71 -1.01
N HIS A 120 -3.09 -19.62 -1.09
CA HIS A 120 -2.55 -19.07 -2.32
C HIS A 120 -1.00 -19.11 -2.35
N PRO A 121 -0.38 -20.30 -2.35
CA PRO A 121 1.06 -20.46 -2.13
C PRO A 121 1.94 -19.86 -3.23
N THR A 122 1.39 -19.55 -4.40
CA THR A 122 2.11 -18.91 -5.51
C THR A 122 2.02 -17.39 -5.50
N SER A 123 1.20 -16.81 -4.61
CA SER A 123 1.11 -15.36 -4.40
C SER A 123 2.17 -14.89 -3.40
N LYS A 124 2.92 -13.87 -3.78
CA LYS A 124 3.94 -13.26 -2.89
C LYS A 124 3.25 -12.30 -1.94
N ILE A 125 2.92 -12.77 -0.75
CA ILE A 125 2.16 -11.99 0.24
C ILE A 125 3.08 -11.48 1.34
N ALA A 126 2.92 -10.19 1.68
CA ALA A 126 3.49 -9.50 2.84
C ALA A 126 2.35 -8.88 3.66
N LEU A 127 2.66 -8.37 4.83
CA LEU A 127 1.74 -7.62 5.68
C LEU A 127 2.17 -6.14 5.75
N ILE A 128 1.22 -5.24 5.97
CA ILE A 128 1.50 -3.87 6.40
C ILE A 128 0.64 -3.51 7.60
N VAL A 129 1.24 -2.89 8.61
CA VAL A 129 0.56 -2.47 9.83
C VAL A 129 0.95 -1.05 10.23
N ARG A 130 0.05 -0.34 10.86
CA ARG A 130 0.30 0.90 11.61
C ARG A 130 0.04 0.68 13.10
N PRO A 131 0.44 1.61 13.97
CA PRO A 131 0.05 1.54 15.38
C PRO A 131 -1.47 1.45 15.54
N PRO A 132 -2.00 0.46 16.29
CA PRO A 132 -3.44 0.35 16.58
C PRO A 132 -3.97 1.60 17.30
N ASP A 133 -5.22 1.99 17.00
CA ASP A 133 -5.79 3.27 17.44
C ASP A 133 -5.92 3.42 18.95
N ASN A 134 -5.99 2.34 19.71
CA ASN A 134 -6.09 2.38 21.16
C ASN A 134 -4.75 2.38 21.92
N ILE A 135 -3.63 2.23 21.23
CA ILE A 135 -2.29 2.22 21.85
C ILE A 135 -1.82 3.66 22.08
N ARG A 136 -1.37 3.94 23.31
CA ARG A 136 -0.94 5.28 23.74
C ARG A 136 0.55 5.38 24.07
N LYS A 137 1.21 4.25 24.30
CA LYS A 137 2.62 4.20 24.69
C LYS A 137 3.42 3.28 23.79
N GLU A 138 4.66 3.64 23.54
CA GLU A 138 5.56 2.86 22.70
C GLU A 138 5.79 1.45 23.25
N VAL A 139 5.87 1.28 24.57
CA VAL A 139 6.04 -0.05 25.19
C VAL A 139 4.84 -0.97 24.92
N GLU A 140 3.63 -0.42 24.83
CA GLU A 140 2.42 -1.16 24.48
C GLU A 140 2.46 -1.55 22.98
N LEU A 141 2.96 -0.63 22.13
CA LEU A 141 3.14 -0.88 20.70
C LEU A 141 4.20 -1.96 20.47
N GLU A 142 5.34 -1.89 21.17
CA GLU A 142 6.40 -2.89 21.10
C GLU A 142 5.89 -4.28 21.49
N ALA A 143 5.09 -4.36 22.56
CA ALA A 143 4.47 -5.61 22.97
C ALA A 143 3.49 -6.15 21.91
N ALA A 144 2.60 -5.31 21.37
CA ALA A 144 1.64 -5.69 20.34
C ALA A 144 2.32 -6.18 19.05
N TRP A 145 3.37 -5.48 18.60
CA TRP A 145 4.14 -5.89 17.43
C TRP A 145 5.04 -7.10 17.71
N GLY A 146 5.45 -7.30 18.96
CA GLY A 146 6.10 -8.53 19.39
C GLY A 146 5.19 -9.76 19.25
N GLU A 147 3.91 -9.65 19.63
CA GLU A 147 2.93 -10.72 19.39
C GLU A 147 2.70 -10.96 17.88
N LEU A 148 2.65 -9.88 17.08
CA LEU A 148 2.56 -9.99 15.63
C LEU A 148 3.74 -10.78 15.05
N GLY A 149 4.97 -10.57 15.54
CA GLY A 149 6.15 -11.32 15.12
C GLY A 149 6.08 -12.81 15.38
N LYS A 150 5.31 -13.25 16.39
CA LYS A 150 5.07 -14.69 16.67
C LYS A 150 4.07 -15.32 15.71
N VAL A 151 3.11 -14.55 15.21
CA VAL A 151 2.06 -15.02 14.29
C VAL A 151 2.55 -15.07 12.85
N MET A 152 3.27 -14.04 12.41
CA MET A 152 3.67 -13.88 11.01
C MET A 152 4.83 -14.79 10.62
N LYS A 153 4.75 -15.32 9.39
CA LYS A 153 5.81 -16.13 8.74
C LYS A 153 6.44 -15.41 7.53
N ARG A 154 6.03 -14.17 7.26
CA ARG A 154 6.37 -13.37 6.08
C ARG A 154 6.68 -11.92 6.41
N PRO A 155 7.23 -11.13 5.45
CA PRO A 155 7.57 -9.73 5.68
C PRO A 155 6.40 -8.90 6.20
N VAL A 156 6.69 -8.03 7.16
CA VAL A 156 5.76 -7.06 7.73
C VAL A 156 6.34 -5.65 7.56
N ILE A 157 5.62 -4.80 6.87
CA ILE A 157 5.96 -3.39 6.71
C ILE A 157 5.39 -2.62 7.90
N PHE A 158 6.25 -1.97 8.67
CA PHE A 158 5.84 -1.05 9.72
C PHE A 158 5.61 0.34 9.13
N GLN A 159 4.40 0.87 9.26
CA GLN A 159 4.10 2.26 8.97
C GLN A 159 4.38 3.09 10.22
N THR A 160 5.24 4.11 10.11
CA THR A 160 5.67 4.91 11.27
C THR A 160 4.69 6.02 11.63
N PHE A 161 3.61 6.19 10.85
CA PHE A 161 2.59 7.19 11.11
C PHE A 161 1.96 7.01 12.48
N GLY A 162 2.22 7.98 13.36
CA GLY A 162 1.50 8.17 14.62
C GLY A 162 0.46 9.28 14.49
N THR A 163 -0.52 9.28 15.40
CA THR A 163 -1.47 10.37 15.57
C THR A 163 -1.14 11.15 16.85
N HIS A 164 -1.90 12.18 17.17
CA HIS A 164 -1.78 12.84 18.49
C HIS A 164 -2.01 11.87 19.67
N GLU A 165 -2.69 10.77 19.41
CA GLU A 165 -3.06 9.79 20.42
C GLU A 165 -2.22 8.51 20.36
N THR A 166 -1.72 8.13 19.17
CA THR A 166 -0.90 6.92 18.99
C THR A 166 0.58 7.30 18.81
N PRO A 167 1.52 6.53 19.40
CA PRO A 167 2.93 6.85 19.29
C PRO A 167 3.47 6.63 17.88
N THR A 168 4.36 7.51 17.43
CA THR A 168 5.26 7.21 16.33
C THR A 168 6.32 6.23 16.84
N PRO A 169 6.48 5.02 16.26
CA PRO A 169 7.47 4.05 16.73
C PRO A 169 8.89 4.58 16.59
N SER A 170 9.72 4.47 17.61
CA SER A 170 11.14 4.89 17.51
C SER A 170 11.95 3.94 16.61
N VAL A 171 13.01 4.46 16.02
CA VAL A 171 13.94 3.65 15.21
C VAL A 171 14.53 2.53 16.06
N GLU A 172 14.88 2.83 17.32
CA GLU A 172 15.44 1.88 18.26
C GLU A 172 14.49 0.71 18.55
N MET A 173 13.21 0.97 18.74
CA MET A 173 12.20 -0.06 18.94
C MET A 173 12.08 -0.95 17.71
N MET A 174 11.99 -0.36 16.52
CA MET A 174 11.91 -1.12 15.27
C MET A 174 13.15 -2.01 15.04
N VAL A 175 14.34 -1.52 15.38
CA VAL A 175 15.59 -2.29 15.31
C VAL A 175 15.59 -3.46 16.32
N ARG A 176 15.11 -3.23 17.56
CA ARG A 176 14.98 -4.33 18.55
C ARG A 176 14.06 -5.43 18.04
N LEU A 177 12.90 -5.05 17.53
CA LEU A 177 11.93 -6.00 16.97
C LEU A 177 12.49 -6.73 15.74
N ALA A 178 13.22 -6.03 14.85
CA ALA A 178 13.85 -6.67 13.69
C ALA A 178 14.93 -7.69 14.08
N LYS A 179 15.69 -7.44 15.14
CA LYS A 179 16.64 -8.41 15.71
C LYS A 179 15.94 -9.61 16.32
N GLN A 180 14.82 -9.40 17.00
CA GLN A 180 14.06 -10.47 17.63
C GLN A 180 13.30 -11.34 16.62
N TYR A 181 12.82 -10.75 15.53
CA TYR A 181 12.05 -11.42 14.48
C TYR A 181 12.65 -11.14 13.09
N PRO A 182 13.86 -11.66 12.81
CA PRO A 182 14.63 -11.28 11.63
C PRO A 182 14.04 -11.76 10.29
N LEU A 183 13.10 -12.69 10.29
CA LEU A 183 12.45 -13.11 9.05
C LEU A 183 11.31 -12.15 8.67
N GLN A 184 10.57 -11.66 9.66
CA GLN A 184 9.36 -10.87 9.49
C GLN A 184 9.65 -9.37 9.38
N PHE A 185 10.51 -8.83 10.25
CA PHE A 185 10.65 -7.40 10.45
C PHE A 185 11.88 -6.79 9.76
N GLY A 186 11.94 -5.47 9.78
CA GLY A 186 12.97 -4.68 9.11
C GLY A 186 12.50 -4.00 7.81
N TYR A 187 11.21 -3.97 7.54
CA TYR A 187 10.62 -3.26 6.41
C TYR A 187 9.81 -2.08 6.94
N ILE A 188 10.12 -0.87 6.48
CA ILE A 188 9.57 0.37 7.03
C ILE A 188 8.94 1.21 5.93
N LYS A 189 7.72 1.67 6.15
CA LYS A 189 7.11 2.81 5.47
C LYS A 189 7.30 4.03 6.37
N GLU A 190 8.31 4.85 6.06
CA GLU A 190 8.61 6.02 6.88
C GLU A 190 7.63 7.17 6.59
N GLU A 191 6.90 7.54 7.61
CA GLU A 191 5.83 8.56 7.57
C GLU A 191 5.84 9.50 8.77
N ALA A 192 6.99 9.67 9.44
CA ALA A 192 7.13 10.74 10.42
C ALA A 192 6.95 12.13 9.75
N ALA A 193 6.57 13.12 10.54
CA ALA A 193 6.20 14.42 10.00
C ALA A 193 7.40 15.20 9.43
N GLY A 194 7.22 15.78 8.26
CA GLY A 194 8.14 16.78 7.71
C GLY A 194 9.58 16.31 7.53
N TRP A 195 10.54 17.09 8.05
CA TRP A 195 11.97 16.79 7.94
C TRP A 195 12.41 15.62 8.80
N GLU A 196 11.71 15.33 9.87
CA GLU A 196 12.00 14.20 10.77
C GLU A 196 12.08 12.86 10.01
N ALA A 197 11.22 12.63 9.02
CA ALA A 197 11.26 11.44 8.19
C ALA A 197 12.64 11.23 7.53
N ASN A 198 13.29 12.30 7.08
CA ASN A 198 14.60 12.22 6.44
C ASN A 198 15.71 11.86 7.43
N GLU A 199 15.69 12.42 8.62
CA GLU A 199 16.64 12.08 9.70
C GLU A 199 16.46 10.64 10.17
N ARG A 200 15.20 10.19 10.28
CA ARG A 200 14.86 8.81 10.64
C ARG A 200 15.34 7.83 9.59
N MET A 201 15.14 8.12 8.29
CA MET A 201 15.64 7.28 7.19
C MET A 201 17.17 7.08 7.24
N LEU A 202 17.94 8.11 7.61
CA LEU A 202 19.39 7.95 7.78
C LEU A 202 19.72 6.98 8.92
N ARG A 203 19.02 7.09 10.06
CA ARG A 203 19.23 6.19 11.22
C ARG A 203 18.77 4.76 10.92
N GLU A 204 17.66 4.59 10.24
CA GLU A 204 17.12 3.31 9.78
C GLU A 204 18.10 2.62 8.82
N ASN A 205 18.62 3.35 7.83
CA ASN A 205 19.63 2.82 6.91
C ASN A 205 20.98 2.51 7.61
N ALA A 206 21.33 3.27 8.64
CA ALA A 206 22.52 2.97 9.45
C ALA A 206 22.37 1.68 10.28
N ALA A 207 21.13 1.22 10.51
CA ALA A 207 20.82 -0.02 11.23
C ALA A 207 20.76 -1.27 10.32
N LYS A 208 21.19 -1.18 9.07
CA LYS A 208 21.34 -2.39 8.22
C LYS A 208 22.41 -3.33 8.77
N PRO A 209 22.23 -4.66 8.68
CA PRO A 209 21.20 -5.37 7.94
C PRO A 209 19.90 -5.65 8.71
N ASP A 210 19.78 -5.27 9.98
CA ASP A 210 18.55 -5.52 10.76
C ASP A 210 17.35 -4.84 10.11
N ILE A 211 17.47 -3.56 9.76
CA ILE A 211 16.53 -2.88 8.87
C ILE A 211 16.92 -3.23 7.43
N LYS A 212 15.98 -3.77 6.68
CA LYS A 212 16.19 -4.33 5.34
C LYS A 212 15.78 -3.38 4.22
N VAL A 213 14.61 -2.77 4.35
CA VAL A 213 14.05 -1.86 3.33
C VAL A 213 13.37 -0.68 4.01
N VAL A 214 13.71 0.53 3.57
CA VAL A 214 13.07 1.77 4.02
C VAL A 214 12.41 2.42 2.82
N MET A 215 11.08 2.62 2.90
CA MET A 215 10.28 3.21 1.84
C MET A 215 9.73 4.57 2.27
N SER A 216 9.67 5.51 1.33
CA SER A 216 9.01 6.80 1.53
C SER A 216 7.50 6.62 1.72
N GLY A 217 6.90 7.42 2.59
CA GLY A 217 5.45 7.54 2.74
C GLY A 217 4.93 8.91 2.25
N TRP A 218 3.87 9.41 2.90
CA TRP A 218 3.27 10.73 2.65
C TRP A 218 2.99 11.04 1.17
N GLY A 219 2.45 10.07 0.42
CA GLY A 219 2.15 10.26 -0.99
C GLY A 219 3.38 10.57 -1.86
N GLY A 220 4.59 10.30 -1.38
CA GLY A 220 5.82 10.51 -2.12
C GLY A 220 6.24 11.98 -2.27
N TRP A 221 5.80 12.87 -1.39
CA TRP A 221 6.11 14.32 -1.47
C TRP A 221 7.60 14.63 -1.55
N GLN A 222 8.44 13.85 -0.90
CA GLN A 222 9.88 13.99 -0.88
C GLN A 222 10.61 12.83 -1.56
N TRP A 223 9.89 11.94 -2.24
CA TRP A 223 10.43 10.65 -2.70
C TRP A 223 11.72 10.78 -3.52
N LEU A 224 11.78 11.70 -4.49
CA LEU A 224 12.99 11.86 -5.31
C LEU A 224 14.21 12.30 -4.49
N VAL A 225 14.01 13.18 -3.51
CA VAL A 225 15.07 13.62 -2.60
C VAL A 225 15.47 12.47 -1.67
N GLN A 226 14.49 11.75 -1.14
CA GLN A 226 14.72 10.61 -0.26
C GLN A 226 15.43 9.45 -0.96
N LEU A 227 15.08 9.16 -2.22
CA LEU A 227 15.82 8.21 -3.07
C LEU A 227 17.28 8.60 -3.27
N ARG A 228 17.56 9.89 -3.46
CA ARG A 228 18.90 10.37 -3.82
C ARG A 228 19.81 10.62 -2.62
N GLN A 229 19.25 11.03 -1.48
CA GLN A 229 20.04 11.57 -0.37
C GLN A 229 19.84 10.83 0.95
N PHE A 230 18.69 10.17 1.15
CA PHE A 230 18.33 9.60 2.45
C PHE A 230 18.17 8.07 2.42
N GLY A 231 18.51 7.43 1.30
CA GLY A 231 18.54 5.98 1.19
C GLY A 231 17.16 5.31 1.13
N SER A 232 16.13 6.04 0.69
CA SER A 232 14.84 5.41 0.40
C SER A 232 15.02 4.35 -0.69
N GLU A 233 14.39 3.20 -0.49
CA GLU A 233 14.45 2.06 -1.41
C GLU A 233 13.09 1.77 -2.06
N GLY A 234 12.14 2.69 -1.92
CA GLY A 234 10.81 2.56 -2.51
C GLY A 234 9.86 3.65 -2.07
N LEU A 235 8.60 3.44 -2.39
CA LEU A 235 7.52 4.35 -2.05
C LEU A 235 6.26 3.57 -1.73
N VAL A 236 5.63 3.87 -0.62
CA VAL A 236 4.24 3.50 -0.36
C VAL A 236 3.37 4.73 -0.56
N THR A 237 2.52 4.72 -1.59
CA THR A 237 1.68 5.83 -1.98
C THR A 237 0.24 5.41 -2.20
N GLU A 238 -0.66 6.33 -2.06
CA GLU A 238 -2.10 6.12 -1.98
C GLU A 238 -2.79 5.91 -3.35
N ARG A 239 -2.06 5.63 -4.45
CA ARG A 239 -2.71 5.71 -5.77
C ARG A 239 -2.21 4.69 -6.77
N CYS A 240 -3.07 3.72 -7.05
CA CYS A 240 -2.87 2.80 -8.16
C CYS A 240 -3.04 3.47 -9.53
N ALA A 241 -3.80 4.55 -9.62
CA ALA A 241 -3.98 5.30 -10.87
C ALA A 241 -2.64 5.81 -11.47
N TYR A 242 -1.63 6.04 -10.62
CA TYR A 242 -0.31 6.49 -11.07
C TYR A 242 0.69 5.37 -11.32
N ALA A 243 0.29 4.12 -11.24
CA ALA A 243 1.18 2.96 -11.38
C ALA A 243 2.10 3.04 -12.62
N PRO A 244 1.63 3.47 -13.83
CA PRO A 244 2.51 3.61 -14.98
C PRO A 244 3.70 4.55 -14.72
N LEU A 245 3.42 5.70 -14.10
CA LEU A 245 4.42 6.74 -13.83
C LEU A 245 5.34 6.35 -12.66
N LEU A 246 4.79 5.72 -11.62
CA LEU A 246 5.57 5.22 -10.49
C LEU A 246 6.56 4.15 -10.93
N ALA A 247 6.13 3.19 -11.73
CA ALA A 247 7.00 2.16 -12.32
C ALA A 247 8.07 2.78 -13.23
N TYR A 248 7.70 3.81 -14.00
CA TYR A 248 8.65 4.53 -14.85
C TYR A 248 9.73 5.26 -14.04
N ILE A 249 9.34 6.01 -12.99
CA ILE A 249 10.29 6.70 -12.09
C ILE A 249 11.24 5.68 -11.45
N TRP A 250 10.70 4.56 -10.97
CA TRP A 250 11.50 3.50 -10.36
C TRP A 250 12.51 2.91 -11.34
N ARG A 251 12.08 2.58 -12.57
CA ARG A 251 12.96 2.07 -13.62
C ARG A 251 14.09 3.07 -13.97
N LEU A 252 13.78 4.37 -14.04
CA LEU A 252 14.80 5.40 -14.25
C LEU A 252 15.80 5.46 -13.08
N HIS A 253 15.33 5.31 -11.86
CA HIS A 253 16.18 5.25 -10.67
C HIS A 253 17.13 4.05 -10.70
N GLU A 254 16.59 2.86 -10.90
CA GLU A 254 17.36 1.60 -10.96
C GLU A 254 18.41 1.63 -12.11
N ASN A 255 18.05 2.21 -13.25
CA ASN A 255 18.95 2.36 -14.40
C ASN A 255 19.90 3.56 -14.27
N ARG A 256 19.91 4.26 -13.14
CA ARG A 256 20.76 5.43 -12.88
C ARG A 256 20.62 6.50 -13.97
N ASP A 257 19.38 6.96 -14.23
CA ASP A 257 19.09 7.97 -15.26
C ASP A 257 19.95 9.22 -15.08
N ARG A 258 20.87 9.44 -16.03
CA ARG A 258 21.78 10.59 -16.05
C ARG A 258 21.27 11.75 -16.91
N LYS A 259 20.15 11.57 -17.61
CA LYS A 259 19.59 12.56 -18.54
C LYS A 259 18.58 13.50 -17.88
N GLY A 260 18.35 13.37 -16.57
CA GLY A 260 17.41 14.21 -15.84
C GLY A 260 15.93 13.85 -16.04
N ARG A 261 15.61 12.79 -16.79
CA ARG A 261 14.23 12.38 -17.05
C ARG A 261 13.47 12.00 -15.77
N ILE A 262 14.17 11.44 -14.78
CA ILE A 262 13.57 11.13 -13.49
C ILE A 262 13.01 12.39 -12.78
N ALA A 263 13.68 13.55 -12.94
CA ALA A 263 13.18 14.80 -12.36
C ALA A 263 11.90 15.26 -13.06
N SER A 264 11.82 15.14 -14.39
CA SER A 264 10.62 15.46 -15.17
C SER A 264 9.47 14.50 -14.86
N ALA A 265 9.75 13.19 -14.75
CA ALA A 265 8.76 12.20 -14.35
C ALA A 265 8.22 12.46 -12.93
N TYR A 266 9.10 12.84 -12.02
CA TYR A 266 8.70 13.20 -10.66
C TYR A 266 7.91 14.52 -10.62
N ALA A 267 8.24 15.50 -11.45
CA ALA A 267 7.45 16.72 -11.58
C ALA A 267 6.03 16.43 -12.08
N MET A 268 5.88 15.57 -13.08
CA MET A 268 4.57 15.09 -13.55
C MET A 268 3.80 14.37 -12.43
N TYR A 269 4.47 13.48 -11.68
CA TYR A 269 3.87 12.82 -10.54
C TYR A 269 3.37 13.82 -9.49
N ARG A 270 4.14 14.87 -9.22
CA ARG A 270 3.75 15.94 -8.29
C ARG A 270 2.51 16.69 -8.76
N LEU A 271 2.43 17.05 -10.04
CA LEU A 271 1.24 17.68 -10.62
C LEU A 271 0.00 16.81 -10.41
N LEU A 272 0.12 15.52 -10.69
CA LEU A 272 -0.98 14.55 -10.50
C LEU A 272 -1.40 14.42 -9.02
N VAL A 273 -0.46 14.36 -8.10
CA VAL A 273 -0.77 14.27 -6.67
C VAL A 273 -1.39 15.56 -6.14
N ASP A 274 -0.95 16.72 -6.63
CA ASP A 274 -1.46 18.01 -6.17
C ASP A 274 -2.91 18.26 -6.61
N GLN A 275 -3.39 17.61 -7.69
CA GLN A 275 -4.80 17.66 -8.14
C GLN A 275 -5.80 17.19 -7.07
N ARG A 276 -5.38 16.36 -6.13
CA ARG A 276 -6.22 15.92 -5.01
C ARG A 276 -6.91 17.06 -4.26
N ASN A 277 -6.30 18.25 -4.25
CA ASN A 277 -6.82 19.43 -3.57
C ASN A 277 -7.96 20.12 -4.33
N PHE A 278 -8.14 19.80 -5.62
CA PHE A 278 -9.17 20.40 -6.48
C PHE A 278 -10.49 19.60 -6.46
N VAL A 279 -10.44 18.38 -6.00
CA VAL A 279 -11.56 17.43 -6.14
C VAL A 279 -12.42 17.35 -4.88
N GLY A 280 -12.81 18.47 -4.30
CA GLY A 280 -13.83 18.58 -3.27
C GLY A 280 -13.95 17.41 -2.28
N MET A 281 -15.17 17.09 -1.86
CA MET A 281 -15.47 16.02 -0.88
C MET A 281 -15.11 14.59 -1.35
N GLY A 282 -15.11 14.34 -2.65
CA GLY A 282 -14.62 13.08 -3.22
C GLY A 282 -13.10 12.93 -3.06
N GLY A 283 -12.40 14.06 -2.95
CA GLY A 283 -10.98 14.20 -2.69
C GLY A 283 -10.14 13.17 -3.44
N LEU A 284 -9.23 12.58 -2.72
CA LEU A 284 -8.35 11.52 -3.20
C LEU A 284 -9.08 10.35 -3.85
N ARG A 285 -10.26 9.95 -3.34
CA ARG A 285 -11.02 8.82 -3.89
C ARG A 285 -11.60 9.14 -5.25
N GLY A 286 -12.35 10.23 -5.38
CA GLY A 286 -13.02 10.61 -6.63
C GLY A 286 -12.04 10.74 -7.78
N TYR A 287 -10.94 11.42 -7.54
CA TYR A 287 -9.87 11.59 -8.49
C TYR A 287 -9.21 10.26 -8.91
N ASN A 288 -8.83 9.43 -7.94
CA ASN A 288 -8.20 8.15 -8.22
C ASN A 288 -9.15 7.18 -8.94
N LEU A 289 -10.42 7.11 -8.51
CA LEU A 289 -11.45 6.29 -9.17
C LEU A 289 -11.69 6.75 -10.61
N TYR A 290 -11.74 8.07 -10.87
CA TYR A 290 -11.87 8.61 -12.21
C TYR A 290 -10.70 8.17 -13.11
N MET A 291 -9.46 8.33 -12.63
CA MET A 291 -8.26 7.93 -13.38
C MET A 291 -8.21 6.41 -13.62
N LEU A 292 -8.62 5.60 -12.65
CA LEU A 292 -8.73 4.14 -12.82
C LEU A 292 -9.85 3.75 -13.78
N THR A 293 -10.93 4.53 -13.84
CA THR A 293 -11.99 4.34 -14.86
C THR A 293 -11.46 4.66 -16.25
N LYS A 294 -10.70 5.76 -16.41
CA LYS A 294 -9.99 6.07 -17.67
C LYS A 294 -9.02 4.99 -18.09
N ALA A 295 -8.34 4.35 -17.15
CA ALA A 295 -7.46 3.22 -17.38
C ALA A 295 -8.20 1.91 -17.70
N GLY A 296 -9.54 1.90 -17.65
CA GLY A 296 -10.36 0.70 -17.90
C GLY A 296 -10.34 -0.32 -16.75
N VAL A 297 -9.87 0.08 -15.57
CA VAL A 297 -9.81 -0.79 -14.37
C VAL A 297 -11.10 -0.78 -13.61
N PHE A 298 -11.62 0.42 -13.28
CA PHE A 298 -12.91 0.60 -12.61
C PHE A 298 -14.05 0.78 -13.60
N LYS A 299 -15.27 0.44 -13.19
CA LYS A 299 -16.49 0.52 -14.02
C LYS A 299 -17.33 1.77 -13.72
N ASN A 300 -17.21 2.31 -12.53
CA ASN A 300 -18.03 3.42 -12.01
C ASN A 300 -17.26 4.24 -10.97
N LEU A 301 -17.86 5.31 -10.49
CA LEU A 301 -17.33 6.20 -9.45
C LEU A 301 -18.09 6.04 -8.11
N VAL A 302 -18.74 4.91 -7.91
CA VAL A 302 -19.47 4.60 -6.67
C VAL A 302 -18.51 4.34 -5.54
N SER A 303 -18.82 4.88 -4.37
CA SER A 303 -18.05 4.69 -3.14
C SER A 303 -18.99 4.62 -1.94
N ARG A 304 -18.49 4.06 -0.86
CA ARG A 304 -19.07 4.27 0.46
C ARG A 304 -18.46 5.51 1.09
N ASP A 305 -19.30 6.35 1.71
CA ASP A 305 -18.88 7.51 2.48
C ASP A 305 -19.39 7.38 3.91
N TYR A 306 -18.69 7.97 4.85
CA TYR A 306 -19.12 7.97 6.25
C TYR A 306 -20.42 8.76 6.42
N LYS A 307 -21.35 8.25 7.20
CA LYS A 307 -22.56 9.01 7.59
C LYS A 307 -22.22 10.19 8.49
N VAL A 308 -21.21 10.01 9.35
CA VAL A 308 -20.72 11.07 10.23
C VAL A 308 -19.22 11.23 9.98
N LEU A 309 -18.82 12.41 9.53
CA LEU A 309 -17.42 12.77 9.36
C LEU A 309 -16.93 13.44 10.66
N ASN A 310 -15.90 12.87 11.28
CA ASN A 310 -15.13 13.58 12.27
C ASN A 310 -13.95 14.23 11.54
N VAL A 311 -14.07 15.52 11.27
CA VAL A 311 -12.98 16.32 10.71
C VAL A 311 -12.04 16.64 11.86
N THR A 312 -11.20 15.68 12.25
CA THR A 312 -10.02 15.97 13.05
C THR A 312 -8.91 16.46 12.14
N GLU A 313 -8.20 17.48 12.56
CA GLU A 313 -7.08 18.05 11.83
C GLU A 313 -6.13 16.93 11.34
N GLY A 314 -6.07 16.74 10.03
CA GLY A 314 -5.10 15.87 9.36
C GLY A 314 -5.58 14.52 8.82
N GLY A 315 -6.86 14.15 8.93
CA GLY A 315 -7.32 12.88 8.38
C GLY A 315 -8.81 12.83 8.08
N ASN A 316 -9.19 12.25 6.95
CA ASN A 316 -10.57 11.94 6.59
C ASN A 316 -11.03 10.64 7.28
N PHE A 317 -10.96 10.60 8.61
CA PHE A 317 -11.45 9.46 9.37
C PHE A 317 -12.88 9.75 9.83
N GLY A 318 -13.83 8.97 9.34
CA GLY A 318 -15.20 9.01 9.84
C GLY A 318 -15.33 8.39 11.23
N VAL A 319 -16.39 8.74 11.95
CA VAL A 319 -16.73 8.12 13.23
C VAL A 319 -17.73 7.01 12.98
N GLY A 320 -17.34 5.79 13.37
CA GLY A 320 -18.19 4.61 13.27
C GLY A 320 -18.13 3.92 11.92
N ARG A 321 -18.78 2.75 11.82
CA ARG A 321 -18.81 1.89 10.61
C ARG A 321 -20.07 2.10 9.77
N GLU A 322 -20.85 3.14 10.04
CA GLU A 322 -22.02 3.45 9.24
C GLU A 322 -21.64 4.23 7.99
N TRP A 323 -22.09 3.75 6.86
CA TRP A 323 -21.84 4.38 5.57
C TRP A 323 -23.14 4.74 4.83
N ARG A 324 -23.00 5.62 3.88
CA ARG A 324 -23.97 5.93 2.85
C ARG A 324 -23.36 5.70 1.48
N LEU A 325 -24.18 5.38 0.52
CA LEU A 325 -23.78 5.35 -0.88
C LEU A 325 -23.42 6.76 -1.34
N ALA A 326 -22.32 6.90 -2.02
CA ALA A 326 -21.89 8.13 -2.65
C ALA A 326 -21.45 7.84 -4.09
N GLU A 327 -21.98 8.60 -5.03
CA GLU A 327 -21.44 8.68 -6.38
C GLU A 327 -20.52 9.90 -6.43
N LEU A 328 -19.27 9.69 -6.85
CA LEU A 328 -18.26 10.74 -6.83
C LEU A 328 -18.33 11.53 -8.14
N GLU A 329 -19.16 12.57 -8.16
CA GLU A 329 -19.24 13.48 -9.30
C GLU A 329 -18.05 14.44 -9.33
N LEU A 330 -17.41 14.52 -10.49
CA LEU A 330 -16.41 15.53 -10.79
C LEU A 330 -17.02 16.59 -11.71
N PRO A 331 -16.87 17.90 -11.39
CA PRO A 331 -17.23 18.97 -12.31
C PRO A 331 -16.56 18.79 -13.69
N GLU A 332 -17.27 19.16 -14.75
CA GLU A 332 -16.78 18.97 -16.13
C GLU A 332 -15.40 19.56 -16.37
N SER A 333 -15.13 20.77 -15.84
CA SER A 333 -13.82 21.41 -15.96
C SER A 333 -12.69 20.59 -15.30
N GLN A 334 -12.98 19.92 -14.18
CA GLN A 334 -12.02 19.03 -13.52
C GLN A 334 -11.83 17.74 -14.30
N ARG A 335 -12.88 17.17 -14.89
CA ARG A 335 -12.76 16.00 -15.76
C ARG A 335 -11.87 16.28 -16.96
N GLN A 336 -12.08 17.41 -17.64
CA GLN A 336 -11.26 17.82 -18.79
C GLN A 336 -9.78 17.99 -18.41
N GLU A 337 -9.48 18.60 -17.26
CA GLU A 337 -8.12 18.73 -16.76
C GLU A 337 -7.49 17.36 -16.45
N LEU A 338 -8.23 16.46 -15.79
CA LEU A 338 -7.77 15.12 -15.50
C LEU A 338 -7.54 14.28 -16.75
N ASP A 339 -8.39 14.46 -17.78
CA ASP A 339 -8.22 13.82 -19.08
C ASP A 339 -6.91 14.24 -19.73
N CYS A 340 -6.62 15.56 -19.77
CA CYS A 340 -5.36 16.07 -20.28
C CYS A 340 -4.15 15.51 -19.51
N LEU A 341 -4.21 15.54 -18.18
CA LEU A 341 -3.12 15.03 -17.33
C LEU A 341 -2.92 13.52 -17.49
N TYR A 342 -4.00 12.74 -17.65
CA TYR A 342 -3.90 11.32 -17.92
C TYR A 342 -3.22 11.04 -19.26
N GLU A 343 -3.63 11.74 -20.33
CA GLU A 343 -3.05 11.62 -21.66
C GLU A 343 -1.57 12.03 -21.67
N ASP A 344 -1.23 13.12 -20.99
CA ASP A 344 0.16 13.58 -20.86
C ASP A 344 1.01 12.57 -20.10
N MET A 345 0.49 12.00 -19.00
CA MET A 345 1.17 10.93 -18.26
C MET A 345 1.44 9.72 -19.16
N MET A 346 0.42 9.25 -19.89
CA MET A 346 0.53 8.07 -20.74
C MET A 346 1.47 8.30 -21.92
N ARG A 347 1.46 9.49 -22.52
CA ARG A 347 2.40 9.90 -23.57
C ARG A 347 3.82 9.91 -23.03
N PHE A 348 4.05 10.57 -21.90
CA PHE A 348 5.35 10.69 -21.26
C PHE A 348 5.98 9.32 -20.93
N VAL A 349 5.19 8.39 -20.39
CA VAL A 349 5.64 7.03 -20.09
C VAL A 349 5.85 6.20 -21.36
N GLY A 350 5.13 6.52 -22.44
CA GLY A 350 5.20 5.81 -23.73
C GLY A 350 6.38 6.20 -24.62
N GLU A 351 6.98 7.38 -24.44
CA GLU A 351 8.10 7.87 -25.28
C GLU A 351 9.39 7.05 -25.15
N ASP A 352 9.48 6.19 -24.15
CA ASP A 352 10.65 5.32 -23.88
C ASP A 352 10.39 3.84 -24.17
N LYS A 353 9.26 3.52 -24.80
CA LYS A 353 8.97 2.16 -25.32
C LYS A 353 9.36 2.06 -26.78
#